data_37682e9cfa01f6fe5039d2ec497165fa
#
_entry.id   37682e9cfa01f6fe5039d2ec497165fa
#
_cell.length_a   1.000
_cell.length_b   1.000
_cell.length_c   1.000
_cell.angle_alpha   90.00
_cell.angle_beta   90.00
_cell.angle_gamma   90.00
#
_symmetry.space_group_name_H-M   'P 1'
#
loop_
_entity.id
_entity.type
_entity.pdbx_description
1 polymer ?
#
loop_
_entity_poly.entity_id
_entity_poly.type
_entity_poly.pdbx_seq_one_letter_code
_entity_poly.pdbx_strand_id
1 'polypeptide(L)'
;MKRSVLLLPILFLLTALPVHAQFSNGDVNIIISPQDPRPYQTITVTPDSSSIDLIRSVVTVSVDGKVVAKGSGAQSVPVTVAGPGGRTTISVSAVVDGKTYTKQLSLRPADVALISEPVSTTHPLYPGASLTAVTGRVRIIAIPDLRSAPTARIPASALVYTWKVGDRILTAESGIGRSVLIATAPM
;
A
#
# COMPACT_ATOMS: atom_id res chain seq x y z
N MET A 1 -3.05 77.95 23.45
CA MET A 1 -2.73 77.09 22.29
C MET A 1 -3.37 75.74 22.47
N LYS A 2 -4.51 75.47 21.81
CA LYS A 2 -5.22 74.20 21.90
C LYS A 2 -4.74 73.29 20.74
N ARG A 3 -4.12 72.18 21.07
CA ARG A 3 -3.73 71.14 20.08
C ARG A 3 -4.91 70.18 19.91
N SER A 4 -5.58 70.23 18.76
CA SER A 4 -6.60 69.25 18.36
C SER A 4 -5.89 68.00 17.86
N VAL A 5 -6.14 66.89 18.53
CA VAL A 5 -5.71 65.55 18.10
C VAL A 5 -6.80 65.01 17.18
N LEU A 6 -6.51 64.85 15.90
CA LEU A 6 -7.39 64.25 14.89
C LEU A 6 -7.25 62.74 15.00
N LEU A 7 -8.28 62.06 15.59
CA LEU A 7 -8.37 60.57 15.59
C LEU A 7 -8.91 60.12 14.28
N LEU A 8 -8.08 59.47 13.43
CA LEU A 8 -8.45 58.85 12.18
C LEU A 8 -8.98 57.44 12.50
N PRO A 9 -10.26 57.06 12.16
CA PRO A 9 -10.73 55.69 12.38
C PRO A 9 -10.12 54.78 11.27
N ILE A 10 -9.32 53.80 11.68
CA ILE A 10 -8.85 52.74 10.80
C ILE A 10 -10.03 51.80 10.52
N LEU A 11 -10.60 51.90 9.33
CA LEU A 11 -11.62 50.99 8.82
C LEU A 11 -10.94 49.68 8.43
N PHE A 12 -11.08 48.65 9.30
CA PHE A 12 -10.61 47.30 9.02
C PHE A 12 -11.58 46.63 8.03
N LEU A 13 -11.21 46.65 6.74
CA LEU A 13 -11.97 45.96 5.68
C LEU A 13 -11.70 44.46 5.81
N LEU A 14 -12.61 43.73 6.48
CA LEU A 14 -12.57 42.27 6.57
C LEU A 14 -12.96 41.71 5.21
N THR A 15 -11.99 41.40 4.35
CA THR A 15 -12.23 40.65 3.12
C THR A 15 -12.50 39.19 3.49
N ALA A 16 -13.77 38.80 3.50
CA ALA A 16 -14.17 37.40 3.60
C ALA A 16 -13.74 36.70 2.31
N LEU A 17 -12.66 35.91 2.42
CA LEU A 17 -12.27 34.99 1.34
C LEU A 17 -13.38 33.92 1.23
N PRO A 18 -13.94 33.65 0.04
CA PRO A 18 -14.89 32.57 -0.12
C PRO A 18 -14.19 31.25 0.18
N VAL A 19 -14.55 30.65 1.31
CA VAL A 19 -14.21 29.24 1.61
C VAL A 19 -15.02 28.41 0.62
N HIS A 20 -14.39 27.96 -0.46
CA HIS A 20 -14.99 26.95 -1.32
C HIS A 20 -14.96 25.65 -0.55
N ALA A 21 -16.04 25.33 0.15
CA ALA A 21 -16.29 23.98 0.64
C ALA A 21 -16.41 23.08 -0.61
N GLN A 22 -15.38 22.31 -0.88
CA GLN A 22 -15.45 21.22 -1.86
C GLN A 22 -16.35 20.13 -1.26
N PHE A 23 -17.63 20.24 -1.51
CA PHE A 23 -18.54 19.11 -1.35
C PHE A 23 -18.17 18.10 -2.44
N SER A 24 -17.39 17.11 -2.08
CA SER A 24 -17.21 15.90 -2.89
C SER A 24 -18.54 15.14 -2.87
N ASN A 25 -19.49 15.51 -3.73
CA ASN A 25 -20.80 14.88 -3.86
C ASN A 25 -20.72 13.59 -4.69
N GLY A 26 -19.74 12.78 -4.47
CA GLY A 26 -19.55 11.48 -5.09
C GLY A 26 -18.13 11.00 -4.88
N ASP A 27 -17.97 9.75 -4.54
CA ASP A 27 -16.65 9.14 -4.35
C ASP A 27 -16.56 7.87 -5.20
N VAL A 28 -15.46 7.77 -5.96
CA VAL A 28 -15.07 6.55 -6.68
C VAL A 28 -13.96 5.92 -5.89
N ASN A 29 -14.09 4.62 -5.60
CA ASN A 29 -13.07 3.83 -4.93
C ASN A 29 -12.40 2.85 -5.90
N ILE A 30 -11.21 2.40 -5.53
CA ILE A 30 -10.45 1.40 -6.26
C ILE A 30 -10.22 0.22 -5.33
N ILE A 31 -10.84 -0.92 -5.65
CA ILE A 31 -10.62 -2.19 -4.96
C ILE A 31 -9.58 -2.97 -5.76
N ILE A 32 -8.57 -3.49 -5.10
CA ILE A 32 -7.55 -4.35 -5.71
C ILE A 32 -7.51 -5.71 -5.03
N SER A 33 -7.28 -6.75 -5.81
CA SER A 33 -7.12 -8.11 -5.29
C SER A 33 -5.94 -8.81 -6.00
N PRO A 34 -4.93 -9.30 -5.25
CA PRO A 34 -4.72 -9.17 -3.81
C PRO A 34 -4.37 -7.73 -3.38
N GLN A 35 -4.59 -7.40 -2.09
CA GLN A 35 -4.33 -6.05 -1.55
C GLN A 35 -2.83 -5.72 -1.48
N ASP A 36 -1.99 -6.72 -1.19
CA ASP A 36 -0.54 -6.60 -1.12
C ASP A 36 0.11 -7.38 -2.27
N PRO A 37 0.18 -6.80 -3.47
CA PRO A 37 0.72 -7.49 -4.63
C PRO A 37 2.23 -7.63 -4.56
N ARG A 38 2.73 -8.78 -5.01
CA ARG A 38 4.15 -9.01 -5.23
C ARG A 38 4.62 -8.30 -6.51
N PRO A 39 5.93 -8.04 -6.64
CA PRO A 39 6.50 -7.55 -7.88
C PRO A 39 6.12 -8.41 -9.09
N TYR A 40 5.75 -7.75 -10.21
CA TYR A 40 5.31 -8.36 -11.46
C TYR A 40 4.03 -9.20 -11.38
N GLN A 41 3.33 -9.18 -10.26
CA GLN A 41 2.06 -9.89 -10.10
C GLN A 41 0.95 -9.20 -10.87
N THR A 42 0.06 -10.00 -11.47
CA THR A 42 -1.19 -9.50 -12.02
C THR A 42 -2.23 -9.41 -10.91
N ILE A 43 -2.80 -8.24 -10.73
CA ILE A 43 -3.89 -7.94 -9.81
C ILE A 43 -5.18 -7.69 -10.57
N THR A 44 -6.30 -7.86 -9.90
CA THR A 44 -7.60 -7.43 -10.40
C THR A 44 -7.94 -6.07 -9.80
N VAL A 45 -8.21 -5.09 -10.65
CA VAL A 45 -8.65 -3.75 -10.28
C VAL A 45 -10.15 -3.65 -10.54
N THR A 46 -10.91 -3.35 -9.50
CA THR A 46 -12.38 -3.20 -9.59
C THR A 46 -12.75 -1.79 -9.14
N PRO A 47 -13.31 -0.96 -10.03
CA PRO A 47 -13.93 0.31 -9.65
C PRO A 47 -15.12 0.05 -8.75
N ASP A 48 -15.28 0.83 -7.69
CA ASP A 48 -16.40 0.74 -6.76
C ASP A 48 -16.89 2.13 -6.35
N SER A 49 -18.14 2.26 -5.98
CA SER A 49 -18.70 3.49 -5.43
C SER A 49 -19.98 3.19 -4.65
N SER A 50 -20.11 3.81 -3.48
CA SER A 50 -21.33 3.78 -2.69
C SER A 50 -22.29 4.96 -3.00
N SER A 51 -21.80 5.98 -3.70
CA SER A 51 -22.51 7.25 -3.94
C SER A 51 -22.84 7.53 -5.40
N ILE A 52 -22.22 6.79 -6.33
CA ILE A 52 -22.37 6.98 -7.77
C ILE A 52 -22.85 5.67 -8.40
N ASP A 53 -23.86 5.75 -9.26
CA ASP A 53 -24.30 4.60 -10.07
C ASP A 53 -23.31 4.34 -11.20
N LEU A 54 -22.34 3.47 -10.95
CA LEU A 54 -21.34 3.10 -11.93
C LEU A 54 -21.92 2.36 -13.14
N ILE A 55 -23.08 1.71 -13.02
CA ILE A 55 -23.72 0.97 -14.11
C ILE A 55 -24.13 1.92 -15.23
N ARG A 56 -24.58 3.14 -14.87
CA ARG A 56 -24.96 4.19 -15.82
C ARG A 56 -23.84 5.14 -16.17
N SER A 57 -22.66 4.93 -15.62
CA SER A 57 -21.50 5.81 -15.80
C SER A 57 -20.56 5.29 -16.87
N VAL A 58 -19.87 6.19 -17.55
CA VAL A 58 -18.69 5.80 -18.37
C VAL A 58 -17.49 5.76 -17.45
N VAL A 59 -17.03 4.56 -17.14
CA VAL A 59 -15.86 4.32 -16.30
C VAL A 59 -14.63 4.12 -17.19
N THR A 60 -13.55 4.83 -16.86
CA THR A 60 -12.25 4.70 -17.53
C THR A 60 -11.21 4.30 -16.49
N VAL A 61 -10.51 3.21 -16.74
CA VAL A 61 -9.39 2.74 -15.94
C VAL A 61 -8.09 2.99 -16.70
N SER A 62 -7.15 3.68 -16.08
CA SER A 62 -5.83 3.97 -16.66
C SER A 62 -4.73 3.46 -15.74
N VAL A 63 -3.65 2.95 -16.33
CA VAL A 63 -2.45 2.49 -15.62
C VAL A 63 -1.26 3.27 -16.17
N ASP A 64 -0.54 3.97 -15.30
CA ASP A 64 0.60 4.83 -15.63
C ASP A 64 0.27 5.82 -16.77
N GLY A 65 -0.95 6.38 -16.71
CA GLY A 65 -1.48 7.33 -17.72
C GLY A 65 -2.03 6.70 -18.99
N LYS A 66 -1.88 5.39 -19.19
CA LYS A 66 -2.42 4.70 -20.38
C LYS A 66 -3.78 4.08 -20.04
N VAL A 67 -4.79 4.35 -20.86
CA VAL A 67 -6.13 3.75 -20.73
C VAL A 67 -6.03 2.24 -21.02
N VAL A 68 -6.45 1.42 -20.06
CA VAL A 68 -6.49 -0.04 -20.18
C VAL A 68 -7.91 -0.59 -20.35
N ALA A 69 -8.89 0.16 -19.85
CA ALA A 69 -10.31 -0.17 -20.05
C ALA A 69 -11.15 1.11 -20.05
N LYS A 70 -12.22 1.10 -20.86
CA LYS A 70 -13.23 2.15 -20.91
C LYS A 70 -14.57 1.51 -21.29
N GLY A 71 -15.59 1.76 -20.49
CA GLY A 71 -16.93 1.21 -20.73
C GLY A 71 -17.94 1.69 -19.72
N SER A 72 -19.18 1.25 -19.84
CA SER A 72 -20.20 1.45 -18.80
C SER A 72 -20.10 0.36 -17.75
N GLY A 73 -20.29 0.75 -16.50
CA GLY A 73 -20.27 -0.15 -15.35
C GLY A 73 -18.89 -0.39 -14.72
N ALA A 74 -18.89 -0.98 -13.54
CA ALA A 74 -17.71 -1.35 -12.78
C ALA A 74 -17.14 -2.68 -13.29
N GLN A 75 -16.38 -2.66 -14.38
CA GLN A 75 -15.70 -3.85 -14.89
C GLN A 75 -14.36 -4.06 -14.19
N SER A 76 -14.13 -5.30 -13.76
CA SER A 76 -12.84 -5.70 -13.21
C SER A 76 -11.79 -5.82 -14.32
N VAL A 77 -10.62 -5.24 -14.11
CA VAL A 77 -9.55 -5.17 -15.11
C VAL A 77 -8.28 -5.80 -14.55
N PRO A 78 -7.65 -6.76 -15.25
CA PRO A 78 -6.35 -7.28 -14.85
C PRO A 78 -5.25 -6.25 -15.13
N VAL A 79 -4.39 -6.01 -14.15
CA VAL A 79 -3.27 -5.08 -14.23
C VAL A 79 -2.03 -5.73 -13.66
N THR A 80 -0.93 -5.75 -14.42
CA THR A 80 0.36 -6.22 -13.92
C THR A 80 1.09 -5.07 -13.23
N VAL A 81 1.45 -5.25 -11.96
CA VAL A 81 2.18 -4.24 -11.19
C VAL A 81 3.66 -4.24 -11.54
N ALA A 82 4.31 -3.11 -11.27
CA ALA A 82 5.74 -2.92 -11.54
C ALA A 82 6.63 -3.91 -10.76
N GLY A 83 7.89 -3.99 -11.16
CA GLY A 83 8.93 -4.73 -10.45
C GLY A 83 9.35 -4.07 -9.12
N PRO A 84 10.31 -4.68 -8.40
CA PRO A 84 10.77 -4.18 -7.11
C PRO A 84 11.25 -2.73 -7.20
N GLY A 85 10.73 -1.87 -6.32
CA GLY A 85 11.05 -0.44 -6.28
C GLY A 85 10.40 0.40 -7.38
N GLY A 86 9.72 -0.23 -8.34
CA GLY A 86 8.90 0.45 -9.31
C GLY A 86 7.60 0.98 -8.69
N ARG A 87 6.91 1.81 -9.44
CA ARG A 87 5.59 2.36 -9.06
C ARG A 87 4.61 2.04 -10.17
N THR A 88 3.43 1.59 -9.79
CA THR A 88 2.27 1.46 -10.68
C THR A 88 1.20 2.42 -10.21
N THR A 89 0.78 3.33 -11.06
CA THR A 89 -0.26 4.29 -10.75
C THR A 89 -1.53 3.91 -11.48
N ILE A 90 -2.57 3.58 -10.73
CA ILE A 90 -3.89 3.23 -11.24
C ILE A 90 -4.79 4.43 -11.04
N SER A 91 -5.46 4.89 -12.10
CA SER A 91 -6.44 5.96 -12.04
C SER A 91 -7.77 5.45 -12.58
N VAL A 92 -8.82 5.67 -11.81
CA VAL A 92 -10.20 5.37 -12.22
C VAL A 92 -10.95 6.69 -12.30
N SER A 93 -11.61 6.93 -13.42
CA SER A 93 -12.53 8.06 -13.60
C SER A 93 -13.90 7.58 -14.02
N ALA A 94 -14.94 8.12 -13.41
CA ALA A 94 -16.34 7.89 -13.76
C ALA A 94 -16.98 9.20 -14.19
N VAL A 95 -17.68 9.18 -15.31
CA VAL A 95 -18.43 10.34 -15.82
C VAL A 95 -19.93 10.06 -15.65
N VAL A 96 -20.60 10.91 -14.85
CA VAL A 96 -22.03 10.84 -14.57
C VAL A 96 -22.63 12.24 -14.75
N ASP A 97 -23.66 12.36 -15.53
CA ASP A 97 -24.37 13.65 -15.76
C ASP A 97 -23.43 14.83 -16.09
N GLY A 98 -22.39 14.54 -16.88
CA GLY A 98 -21.40 15.54 -17.28
C GLY A 98 -20.35 15.89 -16.22
N LYS A 99 -20.43 15.31 -15.02
CA LYS A 99 -19.41 15.44 -13.96
C LYS A 99 -18.43 14.30 -13.99
N THR A 100 -17.16 14.59 -13.77
CA THR A 100 -16.08 13.60 -13.71
C THR A 100 -15.60 13.41 -12.28
N TYR A 101 -15.62 12.18 -11.80
CA TYR A 101 -15.09 11.76 -10.51
C TYR A 101 -13.85 10.92 -10.74
N THR A 102 -12.76 11.22 -10.06
CA THR A 102 -11.49 10.52 -10.26
C THR A 102 -10.87 10.10 -8.95
N LYS A 103 -10.39 8.85 -8.90
CA LYS A 103 -9.57 8.31 -7.82
C LYS A 103 -8.27 7.80 -8.37
N GLN A 104 -7.21 7.97 -7.61
CA GLN A 104 -5.88 7.47 -7.97
C GLN A 104 -5.33 6.61 -6.83
N LEU A 105 -4.72 5.49 -7.19
CA LEU A 105 -4.02 4.57 -6.29
C LEU A 105 -2.60 4.38 -6.80
N SER A 106 -1.62 4.55 -5.94
CA SER A 106 -0.21 4.32 -6.26
C SER A 106 0.30 3.11 -5.49
N LEU A 107 0.72 2.08 -6.21
CA LEU A 107 1.26 0.83 -5.68
C LEU A 107 2.78 0.80 -5.81
N ARG A 108 3.44 0.33 -4.77
CA ARG A 108 4.88 0.00 -4.79
C ARG A 108 5.03 -1.44 -4.30
N PRO A 109 5.07 -2.40 -5.22
CA PRO A 109 5.18 -3.79 -4.84
C PRO A 109 6.49 -4.08 -4.13
N ALA A 110 6.41 -4.93 -3.11
CA ALA A 110 7.54 -5.39 -2.32
C ALA A 110 7.46 -6.90 -2.16
N ASP A 111 8.58 -7.54 -1.93
CA ASP A 111 8.63 -8.97 -1.66
C ASP A 111 9.46 -9.27 -0.42
N VAL A 112 9.03 -10.32 0.30
CA VAL A 112 9.75 -10.85 1.47
C VAL A 112 9.78 -12.37 1.34
N ALA A 113 10.96 -12.92 1.12
CA ALA A 113 11.16 -14.36 1.20
C ALA A 113 11.40 -14.79 2.65
N LEU A 114 10.76 -15.88 3.07
CA LEU A 114 11.01 -16.51 4.35
C LEU A 114 11.76 -17.82 4.12
N ILE A 115 12.91 -17.98 4.78
CA ILE A 115 13.68 -19.23 4.82
C ILE A 115 13.54 -19.80 6.20
N SER A 116 13.17 -21.08 6.30
CA SER A 116 13.14 -21.82 7.57
C SER A 116 14.23 -22.86 7.60
N GLU A 117 15.00 -22.89 8.69
CA GLU A 117 16.08 -23.84 8.93
C GLU A 117 15.89 -24.50 10.30
N PRO A 118 15.92 -25.82 10.41
CA PRO A 118 15.94 -26.46 11.72
C PRO A 118 17.26 -26.15 12.44
N VAL A 119 17.16 -25.83 13.73
CA VAL A 119 18.33 -25.69 14.61
C VAL A 119 18.65 -27.07 15.19
N SER A 120 19.13 -27.97 14.33
CA SER A 120 19.50 -29.34 14.69
C SER A 120 20.74 -29.77 13.93
N THR A 121 21.47 -30.75 14.46
CA THR A 121 22.58 -31.39 13.77
C THR A 121 22.03 -32.48 12.86
N THR A 122 22.38 -32.44 11.59
CA THR A 122 22.05 -33.49 10.63
C THR A 122 23.25 -34.42 10.47
N HIS A 123 22.99 -35.72 10.29
CA HIS A 123 24.07 -36.68 10.01
C HIS A 123 24.82 -36.24 8.73
N PRO A 124 26.17 -36.28 8.73
CA PRO A 124 26.99 -35.77 7.61
C PRO A 124 26.68 -36.38 6.24
N LEU A 125 26.13 -37.59 6.21
CA LEU A 125 25.78 -38.30 4.97
C LEU A 125 24.27 -38.32 4.68
N TYR A 126 23.49 -37.49 5.34
CA TYR A 126 22.05 -37.39 5.07
C TYR A 126 21.81 -36.60 3.77
N PRO A 127 21.22 -37.19 2.71
CA PRO A 127 21.13 -36.56 1.40
C PRO A 127 19.97 -35.53 1.29
N GLY A 128 19.19 -35.35 2.33
CA GLY A 128 18.01 -34.45 2.37
C GLY A 128 18.24 -33.14 3.10
N ALA A 129 17.22 -32.28 3.08
CA ALA A 129 17.19 -31.10 3.93
C ALA A 129 17.12 -31.51 5.40
N SER A 130 17.73 -30.74 6.29
CA SER A 130 17.65 -30.97 7.74
C SER A 130 16.19 -31.03 8.19
N LEU A 131 15.86 -32.08 8.96
CA LEU A 131 14.50 -32.29 9.49
C LEU A 131 14.35 -31.57 10.83
N THR A 132 13.22 -30.90 11.00
CA THR A 132 12.85 -30.34 12.30
C THR A 132 12.27 -31.44 13.18
N ALA A 133 12.87 -31.67 14.34
CA ALA A 133 12.26 -32.54 15.34
C ALA A 133 10.96 -31.90 15.87
N VAL A 134 10.03 -32.74 16.30
CA VAL A 134 8.82 -32.30 17.03
C VAL A 134 9.28 -31.49 18.25
N THR A 135 8.72 -30.33 18.48
CA THR A 135 9.16 -29.35 19.49
C THR A 135 10.60 -28.84 19.33
N GLY A 136 11.25 -29.15 18.19
CA GLY A 136 12.57 -28.66 17.87
C GLY A 136 12.58 -27.16 17.59
N ARG A 137 13.75 -26.54 17.72
CA ARG A 137 13.93 -25.12 17.38
C ARG A 137 14.09 -24.94 15.87
N VAL A 138 13.41 -23.92 15.36
CA VAL A 138 13.48 -23.53 13.95
C VAL A 138 13.96 -22.08 13.88
N ARG A 139 14.93 -21.82 13.03
CA ARG A 139 15.33 -20.47 12.65
C ARG A 139 14.55 -20.06 11.42
N ILE A 140 13.86 -18.93 11.48
CA ILE A 140 13.14 -18.33 10.37
C ILE A 140 13.84 -17.02 10.02
N ILE A 141 14.25 -16.88 8.77
CA ILE A 141 14.99 -15.71 8.28
C ILE A 141 14.11 -14.99 7.26
N ALA A 142 13.83 -13.72 7.50
CA ALA A 142 13.16 -12.86 6.53
C ALA A 142 14.19 -12.19 5.62
N ILE A 143 14.04 -12.37 4.31
CA ILE A 143 14.87 -11.74 3.27
C ILE A 143 13.99 -10.76 2.50
N PRO A 144 13.95 -9.49 2.91
CA PRO A 144 13.13 -8.49 2.23
C PRO A 144 13.82 -7.98 0.96
N ASP A 145 13.05 -7.80 -0.12
CA ASP A 145 13.42 -6.99 -1.28
C ASP A 145 12.54 -5.73 -1.34
N LEU A 146 12.74 -4.84 -0.37
CA LEU A 146 12.11 -3.54 -0.31
C LEU A 146 13.04 -2.49 -0.89
N ARG A 147 12.49 -1.62 -1.75
CA ARG A 147 13.26 -0.60 -2.44
C ARG A 147 12.54 0.74 -2.40
N SER A 148 13.30 1.81 -2.23
CA SER A 148 12.79 3.19 -2.36
C SER A 148 12.73 3.63 -3.83
N ALA A 149 13.57 3.03 -4.70
CA ALA A 149 13.60 3.19 -6.15
C ALA A 149 14.10 1.88 -6.79
N PRO A 150 13.98 1.67 -8.12
CA PRO A 150 14.37 0.41 -8.78
C PRO A 150 15.79 -0.08 -8.44
N THR A 151 16.72 0.84 -8.25
CA THR A 151 18.14 0.54 -7.93
C THR A 151 18.50 0.76 -6.46
N ALA A 152 17.61 1.33 -5.64
CA ALA A 152 17.88 1.73 -4.27
C ALA A 152 17.21 0.76 -3.27
N ARG A 153 17.91 -0.31 -2.90
CA ARG A 153 17.45 -1.29 -1.91
C ARG A 153 17.57 -0.72 -0.49
N ILE A 154 16.52 -0.92 0.30
CA ILE A 154 16.52 -0.58 1.73
C ILE A 154 17.25 -1.69 2.48
N PRO A 155 18.29 -1.38 3.27
CA PRO A 155 19.02 -2.41 4.00
C PRO A 155 18.13 -3.08 5.05
N ALA A 156 18.25 -4.40 5.19
CA ALA A 156 17.46 -5.19 6.13
C ALA A 156 17.59 -4.70 7.60
N SER A 157 18.74 -4.14 7.95
CA SER A 157 19.00 -3.57 9.28
C SER A 157 18.20 -2.28 9.57
N ALA A 158 17.70 -1.58 8.55
CA ALA A 158 16.90 -0.37 8.70
C ALA A 158 15.39 -0.64 8.72
N LEU A 159 14.97 -1.88 8.47
CA LEU A 159 13.56 -2.27 8.43
C LEU A 159 13.07 -2.64 9.83
N VAL A 160 11.78 -2.37 10.07
CA VAL A 160 11.07 -2.83 11.28
C VAL A 160 10.40 -4.16 10.96
N TYR A 161 10.67 -5.18 11.77
CA TYR A 161 10.07 -6.50 11.65
C TYR A 161 9.04 -6.71 12.76
N THR A 162 7.88 -7.21 12.39
CA THR A 162 6.85 -7.64 13.33
C THR A 162 6.59 -9.13 13.11
N TRP A 163 7.05 -9.95 14.05
CA TRP A 163 6.85 -11.39 14.02
C TRP A 163 5.55 -11.76 14.70
N LYS A 164 4.77 -12.60 14.00
CA LYS A 164 3.50 -13.14 14.50
C LYS A 164 3.46 -14.65 14.37
N VAL A 165 2.86 -15.32 15.36
CA VAL A 165 2.51 -16.74 15.30
C VAL A 165 1.02 -16.84 15.60
N GLY A 166 0.23 -17.18 14.58
CA GLY A 166 -1.22 -16.98 14.62
C GLY A 166 -1.53 -15.50 14.83
N ASP A 167 -2.37 -15.19 15.80
CA ASP A 167 -2.75 -13.78 16.11
C ASP A 167 -1.82 -13.12 17.14
N ARG A 168 -0.86 -13.86 17.70
CA ARG A 168 0.03 -13.37 18.75
C ARG A 168 1.29 -12.71 18.17
N ILE A 169 1.52 -11.46 18.53
CA ILE A 169 2.77 -10.74 18.21
C ILE A 169 3.86 -11.16 19.20
N LEU A 170 5.04 -11.49 18.68
CA LEU A 170 6.24 -11.79 19.44
C LEU A 170 7.03 -10.50 19.62
N THR A 171 6.72 -9.74 20.66
CA THR A 171 7.30 -8.40 20.89
C THR A 171 8.79 -8.44 21.18
N ALA A 172 9.27 -9.48 21.87
CA ALA A 172 10.69 -9.64 22.19
C ALA A 172 11.55 -9.89 20.94
N GLU A 173 11.00 -10.53 19.92
CA GLU A 173 11.66 -10.88 18.66
C GLU A 173 11.41 -9.84 17.56
N SER A 174 10.45 -8.93 17.76
CA SER A 174 10.10 -7.86 16.83
C SER A 174 10.95 -6.61 17.07
N GLY A 175 11.13 -5.79 16.02
CA GLY A 175 11.88 -4.53 16.12
C GLY A 175 12.73 -4.22 14.90
N ILE A 176 13.53 -3.15 14.98
CA ILE A 176 14.41 -2.70 13.91
C ILE A 176 15.53 -3.73 13.69
N GLY A 177 15.75 -4.14 12.43
CA GLY A 177 16.82 -5.05 12.01
C GLY A 177 16.64 -6.50 12.46
N ARG A 178 15.52 -6.84 13.13
CA ARG A 178 15.27 -8.19 13.64
C ARG A 178 14.73 -9.12 12.55
N SER A 179 15.53 -9.37 11.55
CA SER A 179 15.17 -10.23 10.41
C SER A 179 15.17 -11.72 10.70
N VAL A 180 15.58 -12.15 11.90
CA VAL A 180 15.68 -13.56 12.29
C VAL A 180 14.80 -13.82 13.50
N LEU A 181 13.94 -14.86 13.40
CA LEU A 181 13.15 -15.41 14.48
C LEU A 181 13.65 -16.83 14.80
N ILE A 182 13.79 -17.16 16.08
CA ILE A 182 13.97 -18.52 16.53
C ILE A 182 12.69 -18.94 17.26
N ALA A 183 11.97 -19.89 16.68
CA ALA A 183 10.71 -20.40 17.20
C ALA A 183 10.84 -21.90 17.55
N THR A 184 9.91 -22.42 18.35
CA THR A 184 9.75 -23.86 18.58
C THR A 184 8.70 -24.39 17.62
N ALA A 185 9.00 -25.50 16.93
CA ALA A 185 8.05 -26.16 16.05
C ALA A 185 6.84 -26.67 16.89
N PRO A 186 5.63 -26.61 16.33
CA PRO A 186 4.46 -27.19 17.01
C PRO A 186 4.59 -28.70 17.17
N MET A 187 3.81 -29.24 18.09
CA MET A 187 3.63 -30.69 18.28
C MET A 187 2.77 -31.24 17.13
#